data_1dddfc023f20924769d2673ab8c6ce0c
#
_entry.id   1dddfc023f20924769d2673ab8c6ce0c
#
_cell.length_a   1.000
_cell.length_b   1.000
_cell.length_c   1.000
_cell.angle_alpha   90.00
_cell.angle_beta   90.00
_cell.angle_gamma   90.00
#
_symmetry.space_group_name_H-M   'P 1'
#
loop_
_entity.id
_entity.type
_entity.pdbx_description
1 polymer ?
#
loop_
_entity_poly.entity_id
_entity_poly.type
_entity_poly.pdbx_seq_one_letter_code
_entity_poly.pdbx_strand_id
1 'polypeptide(L)'
;MSMLQFGVWGCYLISLGNFLSHAGLARQIGWFYAVQCIVSLFTPAIVGFVADRWLEARKMLFFCNLFVAAFFSAAAFYAIQSQHIDFLPLFGLYACGTAFFMPTIGLSNAIIFKSLRQAGVKTDSVFPIIRLFGTLGFIAGMLTTNFTGLQSSPLQLLLAAAVACVLVFYSLTLPRAELSEQGHNTSMWFNALSLFRHRPTRIFLIFCIFVGVALQVTNSFGNVYISQFGSLATFAGTWGAANANAIIAVSQISEAVCILLLPFCMRRIGIRPVILIAIVAWSLRFLLLGTGDTGNGLWMLIASGIVYGIAFDFFNIAGNVYIDRAADSRSRAGAQGLFMAMSSGIGGTLGLAVAQTAANRLVFAAPTPQLRYEGWVDFWLMFAIYSLVLALLFFMWIKRSSEHGGSK
;
A
#
# COMPACT_ATOMS: atom_id res chain seq x y z
N MET A 1 -0.02 -0.30 -20.09
CA MET A 1 1.08 -0.08 -19.14
C MET A 1 0.58 -0.12 -17.70
N SER A 2 -0.28 0.78 -17.24
CA SER A 2 -0.77 0.81 -15.84
C SER A 2 -1.33 -0.53 -15.38
N MET A 3 -2.14 -1.19 -16.19
CA MET A 3 -2.72 -2.50 -15.86
C MET A 3 -1.64 -3.55 -15.57
N LEU A 4 -0.61 -3.65 -16.39
CA LEU A 4 0.50 -4.59 -16.18
C LEU A 4 1.35 -4.20 -14.98
N GLN A 5 1.64 -2.90 -14.81
CA GLN A 5 2.45 -2.38 -13.71
C GLN A 5 1.86 -2.72 -12.34
N PHE A 6 0.57 -2.47 -12.16
CA PHE A 6 -0.14 -2.82 -10.93
C PHE A 6 -0.47 -4.33 -10.87
N GLY A 7 -0.58 -4.99 -12.02
CA GLY A 7 -0.71 -6.44 -12.12
C GLY A 7 0.48 -7.19 -11.50
N VAL A 8 1.73 -6.73 -11.75
CA VAL A 8 2.92 -7.27 -11.07
C VAL A 8 2.74 -7.24 -9.56
N TRP A 9 2.28 -6.10 -9.03
CA TRP A 9 2.09 -5.92 -7.59
C TRP A 9 0.96 -6.80 -7.04
N GLY A 10 -0.16 -6.87 -7.76
CA GLY A 10 -1.32 -7.67 -7.40
C GLY A 10 -1.02 -9.18 -7.31
N CYS A 11 -0.08 -9.69 -8.12
CA CYS A 11 0.28 -11.10 -8.11
C CYS A 11 0.87 -11.56 -6.76
N TYR A 12 1.51 -10.70 -5.99
CA TYR A 12 2.20 -11.14 -4.76
C TYR A 12 1.87 -10.32 -3.52
N LEU A 13 1.57 -9.03 -3.62
CA LEU A 13 1.53 -8.15 -2.45
C LEU A 13 0.64 -8.67 -1.33
N ILE A 14 -0.58 -9.06 -1.65
CA ILE A 14 -1.58 -9.44 -0.65
C ILE A 14 -1.33 -10.86 -0.10
N SER A 15 -0.86 -11.79 -0.94
CA SER A 15 -0.67 -13.19 -0.59
C SER A 15 0.77 -13.53 -0.11
N LEU A 16 1.70 -12.59 -0.21
CA LEU A 16 3.09 -12.79 0.23
C LEU A 16 3.17 -13.25 1.69
N GLY A 17 2.41 -12.61 2.59
CA GLY A 17 2.39 -12.98 4.00
C GLY A 17 1.93 -14.43 4.22
N ASN A 18 0.96 -14.91 3.44
CA ASN A 18 0.49 -16.29 3.51
C ASN A 18 1.58 -17.27 3.06
N PHE A 19 2.25 -17.00 1.94
CA PHE A 19 3.40 -17.78 1.50
C PHE A 19 4.49 -17.81 2.58
N LEU A 20 4.88 -16.66 3.13
CA LEU A 20 5.90 -16.59 4.18
C LEU A 20 5.50 -17.36 5.45
N SER A 21 4.21 -17.36 5.81
CA SER A 21 3.69 -18.14 6.92
C SER A 21 3.87 -19.65 6.70
N HIS A 22 3.57 -20.15 5.48
CA HIS A 22 3.77 -21.53 5.10
C HIS A 22 5.25 -21.91 4.97
N ALA A 23 6.10 -20.96 4.59
CA ALA A 23 7.54 -21.11 4.49
C ALA A 23 8.27 -21.13 5.86
N GLY A 24 7.55 -21.06 6.98
CA GLY A 24 8.14 -20.98 8.31
C GLY A 24 8.63 -19.60 8.73
N LEU A 25 8.42 -18.57 7.90
CA LEU A 25 8.87 -17.18 8.10
C LEU A 25 7.78 -16.26 8.66
N ALA A 26 6.74 -16.82 9.32
CA ALA A 26 5.62 -16.05 9.88
C ALA A 26 6.08 -14.92 10.83
N ARG A 27 7.15 -15.16 11.59
CA ARG A 27 7.72 -14.19 12.54
C ARG A 27 8.48 -13.03 11.87
N GLN A 28 8.67 -13.06 10.56
CA GLN A 28 9.42 -12.08 9.78
C GLN A 28 8.60 -11.38 8.68
N ILE A 29 7.30 -11.67 8.56
CA ILE A 29 6.40 -11.10 7.52
C ILE A 29 6.52 -9.57 7.46
N GLY A 30 6.50 -8.89 8.60
CA GLY A 30 6.57 -7.43 8.67
C GLY A 30 7.82 -6.84 8.02
N TRP A 31 8.95 -7.54 8.01
CA TRP A 31 10.17 -7.06 7.37
C TRP A 31 10.04 -7.01 5.84
N PHE A 32 9.39 -7.99 5.23
CA PHE A 32 9.14 -8.01 3.79
C PHE A 32 8.25 -6.86 3.33
N TYR A 33 7.29 -6.43 4.16
CA TYR A 33 6.46 -5.27 3.86
C TYR A 33 7.14 -3.95 4.25
N ALA A 34 7.92 -3.94 5.33
CA ALA A 34 8.66 -2.75 5.75
C ALA A 34 9.69 -2.32 4.70
N VAL A 35 10.36 -3.27 4.03
CA VAL A 35 11.31 -2.94 2.97
C VAL A 35 10.65 -2.16 1.83
N GLN A 36 9.39 -2.45 1.49
CA GLN A 36 8.66 -1.68 0.48
C GLN A 36 8.48 -0.22 0.92
N CYS A 37 8.11 0.01 2.19
CA CYS A 37 7.95 1.34 2.75
C CYS A 37 9.29 2.11 2.74
N ILE A 38 10.36 1.48 3.21
CA ILE A 38 11.71 2.08 3.27
C ILE A 38 12.23 2.39 1.88
N VAL A 39 12.17 1.43 0.97
CA VAL A 39 12.66 1.55 -0.40
C VAL A 39 11.90 2.63 -1.16
N SER A 40 10.58 2.72 -0.98
CA SER A 40 9.76 3.74 -1.64
C SER A 40 10.12 5.18 -1.28
N LEU A 41 10.82 5.39 -0.15
CA LEU A 41 11.29 6.72 0.25
C LEU A 41 12.50 7.18 -0.57
N PHE A 42 13.40 6.27 -0.93
CA PHE A 42 14.72 6.61 -1.49
C PHE A 42 14.82 6.30 -2.98
N THR A 43 14.31 5.15 -3.44
CA THR A 43 14.55 4.68 -4.80
C THR A 43 13.91 5.54 -5.90
N PRO A 44 12.73 6.15 -5.73
CA PRO A 44 12.20 7.04 -6.76
C PRO A 44 13.09 8.26 -7.00
N ALA A 45 13.71 8.80 -5.95
CA ALA A 45 14.64 9.93 -6.07
C ALA A 45 15.95 9.53 -6.77
N ILE A 46 16.49 8.36 -6.42
CA ILE A 46 17.73 7.83 -7.04
C ILE A 46 17.49 7.53 -8.52
N VAL A 47 16.41 6.83 -8.82
CA VAL A 47 16.08 6.44 -10.20
C VAL A 47 15.70 7.65 -11.04
N GLY A 48 14.98 8.62 -10.47
CA GLY A 48 14.70 9.91 -11.11
C GLY A 48 15.98 10.64 -11.48
N PHE A 49 16.92 10.74 -10.56
CA PHE A 49 18.23 11.38 -10.80
C PHE A 49 19.02 10.69 -11.93
N VAL A 50 19.04 9.37 -11.97
CA VAL A 50 19.71 8.58 -13.02
C VAL A 50 19.02 8.77 -14.37
N ALA A 51 17.67 8.74 -14.37
CA ALA A 51 16.87 8.92 -15.57
C ALA A 51 17.01 10.32 -16.16
N ASP A 52 17.10 11.36 -15.32
CA ASP A 52 17.24 12.75 -15.77
C ASP A 52 18.59 13.03 -16.43
N ARG A 53 19.65 12.26 -16.07
CA ARG A 53 21.02 12.53 -16.53
C ARG A 53 21.54 11.59 -17.60
N TRP A 54 21.15 10.30 -17.56
CA TRP A 54 21.88 9.26 -18.33
C TRP A 54 20.98 8.36 -19.15
N LEU A 55 19.71 8.19 -18.78
CA LEU A 55 18.84 7.22 -19.44
C LEU A 55 17.44 7.78 -19.68
N GLU A 56 16.92 7.62 -20.90
CA GLU A 56 15.51 7.88 -21.20
C GLU A 56 14.59 7.10 -20.24
N ALA A 57 13.48 7.72 -19.78
CA ALA A 57 12.53 7.08 -18.86
C ALA A 57 12.06 5.69 -19.32
N ARG A 58 11.89 5.50 -20.63
CA ARG A 58 11.53 4.23 -21.28
C ARG A 58 12.60 3.15 -21.05
N LYS A 59 13.88 3.48 -21.26
CA LYS A 59 14.99 2.56 -21.04
C LYS A 59 15.17 2.25 -19.55
N MET A 60 14.97 3.25 -18.70
CA MET A 60 15.01 3.06 -17.25
C MET A 60 13.89 2.12 -16.80
N LEU A 61 12.66 2.28 -17.33
CA LEU A 61 11.55 1.37 -17.06
C LEU A 61 11.86 -0.06 -17.53
N PHE A 62 12.50 -0.21 -18.70
CA PHE A 62 12.97 -1.51 -19.21
C PHE A 62 13.94 -2.19 -18.25
N PHE A 63 15.01 -1.52 -17.83
CA PHE A 63 16.01 -2.10 -16.93
C PHE A 63 15.43 -2.40 -15.55
N CYS A 64 14.63 -1.50 -14.99
CA CYS A 64 13.98 -1.75 -13.71
C CYS A 64 13.10 -3.01 -13.75
N ASN A 65 12.23 -3.16 -14.76
CA ASN A 65 11.39 -4.36 -14.86
C ASN A 65 12.20 -5.63 -15.18
N LEU A 66 13.32 -5.52 -15.91
CA LEU A 66 14.22 -6.65 -16.14
C LEU A 66 14.83 -7.15 -14.82
N PHE A 67 15.30 -6.24 -13.96
CA PHE A 67 15.81 -6.61 -12.65
C PHE A 67 14.72 -7.13 -11.72
N VAL A 68 13.50 -6.56 -11.76
CA VAL A 68 12.35 -7.11 -11.04
C VAL A 68 12.10 -8.55 -11.44
N ALA A 69 12.02 -8.83 -12.75
CA ALA A 69 11.81 -10.18 -13.26
C ALA A 69 12.92 -11.14 -12.83
N ALA A 70 14.18 -10.71 -12.91
CA ALA A 70 15.34 -11.51 -12.51
C ALA A 70 15.34 -11.83 -11.01
N PHE A 71 15.17 -10.83 -10.15
CA PHE A 71 15.22 -11.03 -8.70
C PHE A 71 14.02 -11.79 -8.15
N PHE A 72 12.79 -11.53 -8.67
CA PHE A 72 11.61 -12.28 -8.24
C PHE A 72 11.63 -13.72 -8.75
N SER A 73 12.16 -13.97 -9.96
CA SER A 73 12.41 -15.34 -10.42
C SER A 73 13.45 -16.02 -9.55
N ALA A 74 14.56 -15.39 -9.24
CA ALA A 74 15.60 -15.93 -8.37
C ALA A 74 15.05 -16.24 -6.97
N ALA A 75 14.21 -15.37 -6.39
CA ALA A 75 13.55 -15.58 -5.10
C ALA A 75 12.60 -16.79 -5.14
N ALA A 76 11.81 -16.92 -6.22
CA ALA A 76 10.92 -18.05 -6.43
C ALA A 76 11.71 -19.36 -6.57
N PHE A 77 12.75 -19.39 -7.43
CA PHE A 77 13.58 -20.58 -7.62
C PHE A 77 14.33 -21.00 -6.36
N TYR A 78 14.87 -20.02 -5.61
CA TYR A 78 15.47 -20.28 -4.31
C TYR A 78 14.47 -20.98 -3.39
N ALA A 79 13.26 -20.45 -3.27
CA ALA A 79 12.23 -20.99 -2.40
C ALA A 79 11.71 -22.38 -2.87
N ILE A 80 11.70 -22.66 -4.19
CA ILE A 80 11.28 -23.96 -4.74
C ILE A 80 12.34 -25.04 -4.49
N GLN A 81 13.63 -24.69 -4.63
CA GLN A 81 14.73 -25.64 -4.51
C GLN A 81 15.13 -25.92 -3.06
N SER A 82 14.85 -25.01 -2.14
CA SER A 82 15.25 -25.11 -0.75
C SER A 82 14.32 -26.05 0.02
N GLN A 83 14.87 -27.05 0.69
CA GLN A 83 14.14 -27.89 1.66
C GLN A 83 13.73 -27.07 2.89
N HIS A 84 14.56 -26.11 3.27
CA HIS A 84 14.29 -25.13 4.31
C HIS A 84 14.58 -23.72 3.77
N ILE A 85 13.61 -22.82 3.91
CA ILE A 85 13.73 -21.46 3.40
C ILE A 85 14.30 -20.54 4.48
N ASP A 86 15.54 -20.10 4.28
CA ASP A 86 16.19 -19.16 5.18
C ASP A 86 15.73 -17.74 4.90
N PHE A 87 15.59 -16.94 5.99
CA PHE A 87 15.15 -15.55 5.90
C PHE A 87 16.07 -14.70 5.04
N LEU A 88 17.38 -14.72 5.30
CA LEU A 88 18.31 -13.74 4.72
C LEU A 88 18.42 -13.82 3.18
N PRO A 89 18.59 -15.01 2.55
CA PRO A 89 18.63 -15.11 1.10
C PRO A 89 17.30 -14.71 0.44
N LEU A 90 16.17 -15.20 0.96
CA LEU A 90 14.85 -14.85 0.40
C LEU A 90 14.57 -13.36 0.54
N PHE A 91 14.83 -12.79 1.72
CA PHE A 91 14.63 -11.38 1.99
C PHE A 91 15.53 -10.49 1.11
N GLY A 92 16.80 -10.85 0.94
CA GLY A 92 17.75 -10.14 0.09
C GLY A 92 17.31 -10.08 -1.37
N LEU A 93 16.92 -11.22 -1.94
CA LEU A 93 16.41 -11.29 -3.32
C LEU A 93 15.12 -10.49 -3.49
N TYR A 94 14.17 -10.63 -2.55
CA TYR A 94 12.92 -9.88 -2.56
C TYR A 94 13.16 -8.38 -2.40
N ALA A 95 14.04 -7.95 -1.50
CA ALA A 95 14.36 -6.55 -1.26
C ALA A 95 14.99 -5.90 -2.50
N CYS A 96 15.91 -6.60 -3.17
CA CYS A 96 16.48 -6.13 -4.44
C CYS A 96 15.40 -5.98 -5.52
N GLY A 97 14.53 -6.99 -5.71
CA GLY A 97 13.42 -6.91 -6.66
C GLY A 97 12.50 -5.73 -6.36
N THR A 98 12.14 -5.54 -5.10
CA THR A 98 11.29 -4.43 -4.63
C THR A 98 11.97 -3.07 -4.83
N ALA A 99 13.29 -2.98 -4.64
CA ALA A 99 14.06 -1.75 -4.83
C ALA A 99 13.99 -1.25 -6.29
N PHE A 100 13.97 -2.17 -7.25
CA PHE A 100 13.77 -1.84 -8.66
C PHE A 100 12.30 -1.65 -9.03
N PHE A 101 11.36 -2.30 -8.32
CA PHE A 101 9.93 -2.20 -8.60
C PHE A 101 9.34 -0.84 -8.18
N MET A 102 9.64 -0.35 -6.97
CA MET A 102 9.00 0.85 -6.42
C MET A 102 9.15 2.09 -7.31
N PRO A 103 10.32 2.41 -7.88
CA PRO A 103 10.46 3.58 -8.75
C PRO A 103 9.71 3.45 -10.09
N THR A 104 9.42 2.23 -10.56
CA THR A 104 8.69 2.03 -11.83
C THR A 104 7.28 2.61 -11.81
N ILE A 105 6.65 2.71 -10.63
CA ILE A 105 5.33 3.34 -10.46
C ILE A 105 5.40 4.83 -10.83
N GLY A 106 6.41 5.53 -10.33
CA GLY A 106 6.66 6.94 -10.64
C GLY A 106 7.04 7.17 -12.11
N LEU A 107 7.96 6.33 -12.64
CA LEU A 107 8.37 6.37 -14.06
C LEU A 107 7.19 6.13 -14.99
N SER A 108 6.33 5.16 -14.69
CA SER A 108 5.12 4.88 -15.46
C SER A 108 4.19 6.08 -15.51
N ASN A 109 3.94 6.73 -14.36
CA ASN A 109 3.12 7.93 -14.30
C ASN A 109 3.73 9.08 -15.11
N ALA A 110 5.06 9.30 -15.02
CA ALA A 110 5.76 10.33 -15.77
C ALA A 110 5.62 10.11 -17.29
N ILE A 111 5.78 8.88 -17.76
CA ILE A 111 5.59 8.52 -19.18
C ILE A 111 4.15 8.77 -19.61
N ILE A 112 3.15 8.39 -18.80
CA ILE A 112 1.74 8.62 -19.08
C ILE A 112 1.45 10.11 -19.22
N PHE A 113 1.88 10.93 -18.25
CA PHE A 113 1.64 12.38 -18.28
C PHE A 113 2.27 13.04 -19.50
N LYS A 114 3.48 12.62 -19.87
CA LYS A 114 4.15 13.16 -21.07
C LYS A 114 3.41 12.75 -22.34
N SER A 115 3.03 11.48 -22.47
CA SER A 115 2.28 10.97 -23.63
C SER A 115 0.94 11.69 -23.81
N LEU A 116 0.21 11.96 -22.72
CA LEU A 116 -1.06 12.69 -22.76
C LEU A 116 -0.84 14.15 -23.21
N ARG A 117 0.21 14.81 -22.71
CA ARG A 117 0.56 16.18 -23.14
C ARG A 117 0.94 16.23 -24.63
N GLN A 118 1.73 15.27 -25.11
CA GLN A 118 2.11 15.18 -26.53
C GLN A 118 0.90 14.93 -27.44
N ALA A 119 -0.09 14.17 -26.97
CA ALA A 119 -1.35 13.92 -27.67
C ALA A 119 -2.35 15.10 -27.58
N GLY A 120 -2.01 16.19 -26.89
CA GLY A 120 -2.92 17.35 -26.70
C GLY A 120 -4.14 17.06 -25.82
N VAL A 121 -4.11 15.95 -25.04
CA VAL A 121 -5.24 15.52 -24.22
C VAL A 121 -5.13 16.14 -22.82
N LYS A 122 -6.26 16.63 -22.29
CA LYS A 122 -6.30 17.15 -20.90
C LYS A 122 -6.03 16.03 -19.91
N THR A 123 -4.89 16.12 -19.22
CA THR A 123 -4.41 15.12 -18.27
C THR A 123 -5.43 14.85 -17.17
N ASP A 124 -6.07 15.89 -16.63
CA ASP A 124 -6.99 15.80 -15.50
C ASP A 124 -8.25 14.97 -15.79
N SER A 125 -8.66 14.89 -17.06
CA SER A 125 -9.85 14.13 -17.46
C SER A 125 -9.57 12.66 -17.76
N VAL A 126 -8.37 12.33 -18.23
CA VAL A 126 -8.04 10.96 -18.71
C VAL A 126 -7.22 10.18 -17.68
N PHE A 127 -6.40 10.84 -16.89
CA PHE A 127 -5.55 10.16 -15.90
C PHE A 127 -6.34 9.31 -14.88
N PRO A 128 -7.51 9.74 -14.35
CA PRO A 128 -8.31 8.89 -13.47
C PRO A 128 -8.73 7.57 -14.12
N ILE A 129 -9.06 7.60 -15.41
CA ILE A 129 -9.42 6.39 -16.18
C ILE A 129 -8.20 5.45 -16.31
N ILE A 130 -7.03 6.01 -16.60
CA ILE A 130 -5.79 5.23 -16.70
C ILE A 130 -5.45 4.59 -15.34
N ARG A 131 -5.67 5.32 -14.24
CA ARG A 131 -5.46 4.79 -12.89
C ARG A 131 -6.44 3.66 -12.56
N LEU A 132 -7.69 3.75 -13.01
CA LEU A 132 -8.68 2.67 -12.86
C LEU A 132 -8.19 1.37 -13.53
N PHE A 133 -7.58 1.45 -14.73
CA PHE A 133 -6.93 0.28 -15.35
C PHE A 133 -5.80 -0.29 -14.50
N GLY A 134 -5.10 0.54 -13.72
CA GLY A 134 -4.13 0.07 -12.73
C GLY A 134 -4.80 -0.79 -11.64
N THR A 135 -5.87 -0.30 -11.04
CA THR A 135 -6.66 -1.05 -10.05
C THR A 135 -7.20 -2.36 -10.62
N LEU A 136 -7.72 -2.35 -11.85
CA LEU A 136 -8.16 -3.57 -12.53
C LEU A 136 -7.01 -4.57 -12.73
N GLY A 137 -5.81 -4.10 -13.08
CA GLY A 137 -4.62 -4.94 -13.19
C GLY A 137 -4.22 -5.56 -11.85
N PHE A 138 -4.26 -4.78 -10.78
CA PHE A 138 -4.00 -5.27 -9.43
C PHE A 138 -4.99 -6.36 -9.01
N ILE A 139 -6.28 -6.12 -9.20
CA ILE A 139 -7.36 -7.10 -8.93
C ILE A 139 -7.16 -8.36 -9.77
N ALA A 140 -6.87 -8.21 -11.07
CA ALA A 140 -6.64 -9.34 -11.96
C ALA A 140 -5.45 -10.21 -11.49
N GLY A 141 -4.30 -9.59 -11.14
CA GLY A 141 -3.15 -10.31 -10.59
C GLY A 141 -3.49 -11.06 -9.30
N MET A 142 -4.18 -10.39 -8.38
CA MET A 142 -4.60 -10.95 -7.10
C MET A 142 -5.59 -12.11 -7.25
N LEU A 143 -6.58 -11.98 -8.12
CA LEU A 143 -7.55 -13.05 -8.40
C LEU A 143 -6.92 -14.23 -9.16
N THR A 144 -5.98 -13.95 -10.08
CA THR A 144 -5.21 -15.02 -10.74
C THR A 144 -4.45 -15.84 -9.70
N THR A 145 -3.72 -15.20 -8.78
CA THR A 145 -3.02 -15.88 -7.68
C THR A 145 -4.00 -16.67 -6.79
N ASN A 146 -5.21 -16.16 -6.57
CA ASN A 146 -6.24 -16.82 -5.77
C ASN A 146 -6.73 -18.10 -6.46
N PHE A 147 -7.25 -17.97 -7.68
CA PHE A 147 -7.93 -19.09 -8.36
C PHE A 147 -6.96 -20.14 -8.92
N THR A 148 -5.69 -19.83 -9.07
CA THR A 148 -4.64 -20.80 -9.41
C THR A 148 -4.06 -21.51 -8.17
N GLY A 149 -4.52 -21.15 -6.95
CA GLY A 149 -4.03 -21.77 -5.71
C GLY A 149 -2.61 -21.34 -5.30
N LEU A 150 -2.09 -20.26 -5.88
CA LEU A 150 -0.70 -19.83 -5.67
C LEU A 150 -0.50 -18.96 -4.42
N GLN A 151 -1.56 -18.68 -3.63
CA GLN A 151 -1.51 -17.76 -2.48
C GLN A 151 -0.47 -18.18 -1.41
N SER A 152 -0.27 -19.49 -1.22
CA SER A 152 0.69 -20.05 -0.26
C SER A 152 1.98 -20.55 -0.91
N SER A 153 2.14 -20.34 -2.22
CA SER A 153 3.26 -20.85 -3.00
C SER A 153 4.25 -19.76 -3.40
N PRO A 154 5.56 -20.05 -3.48
CA PRO A 154 6.56 -19.15 -4.04
C PRO A 154 6.29 -18.81 -5.52
N LEU A 155 5.49 -19.60 -6.22
CA LEU A 155 5.12 -19.39 -7.63
C LEU A 155 4.39 -18.06 -7.87
N GLN A 156 3.79 -17.44 -6.85
CA GLN A 156 3.25 -16.09 -6.95
C GLN A 156 4.31 -15.04 -7.35
N LEU A 157 5.57 -15.22 -6.88
CA LEU A 157 6.69 -14.35 -7.28
C LEU A 157 7.11 -14.62 -8.72
N LEU A 158 7.03 -15.88 -9.18
CA LEU A 158 7.29 -16.22 -10.57
C LEU A 158 6.20 -15.66 -11.50
N LEU A 159 4.94 -15.68 -11.07
CA LEU A 159 3.84 -15.04 -11.79
C LEU A 159 4.07 -13.51 -11.92
N ALA A 160 4.47 -12.87 -10.84
CA ALA A 160 4.83 -11.45 -10.85
C ALA A 160 6.01 -11.17 -11.80
N ALA A 161 7.04 -12.03 -11.78
CA ALA A 161 8.18 -11.95 -12.69
C ALA A 161 7.77 -12.12 -14.16
N ALA A 162 6.83 -13.03 -14.46
CA ALA A 162 6.31 -13.21 -15.82
C ALA A 162 5.58 -11.95 -16.33
N VAL A 163 4.74 -11.33 -15.50
CA VAL A 163 4.09 -10.05 -15.84
C VAL A 163 5.13 -8.93 -16.00
N ALA A 164 6.18 -8.89 -15.16
CA ALA A 164 7.28 -7.95 -15.31
C ALA A 164 8.05 -8.16 -16.62
N CYS A 165 8.27 -9.42 -17.06
CA CYS A 165 8.85 -9.72 -18.36
C CYS A 165 7.99 -9.18 -19.53
N VAL A 166 6.66 -9.29 -19.45
CA VAL A 166 5.77 -8.66 -20.44
C VAL A 166 5.97 -7.15 -20.46
N LEU A 167 6.13 -6.51 -19.29
CA LEU A 167 6.42 -5.08 -19.19
C LEU A 167 7.79 -4.70 -19.77
N VAL A 168 8.80 -5.56 -19.66
CA VAL A 168 10.12 -5.36 -20.30
C VAL A 168 9.93 -5.17 -21.81
N PHE A 169 9.25 -6.09 -22.47
CA PHE A 169 9.00 -5.99 -23.91
C PHE A 169 8.06 -4.82 -24.25
N TYR A 170 7.01 -4.62 -23.45
CA TYR A 170 6.09 -3.50 -23.65
C TYR A 170 6.77 -2.13 -23.52
N SER A 171 7.74 -2.00 -22.62
CA SER A 171 8.47 -0.74 -22.44
C SER A 171 9.24 -0.30 -23.69
N LEU A 172 9.65 -1.24 -24.57
CA LEU A 172 10.32 -0.95 -25.84
C LEU A 172 9.37 -0.29 -26.85
N THR A 173 8.06 -0.52 -26.76
CA THR A 173 7.04 0.05 -27.65
C THR A 173 6.61 1.47 -27.24
N LEU A 174 7.01 1.93 -26.05
CA LEU A 174 6.63 3.25 -25.57
C LEU A 174 7.35 4.37 -26.33
N PRO A 175 6.70 5.54 -26.49
CA PRO A 175 7.33 6.69 -27.14
C PRO A 175 8.54 7.17 -26.35
N ARG A 176 9.52 7.74 -27.06
CA ARG A 176 10.70 8.35 -26.43
C ARG A 176 10.26 9.53 -25.57
N ALA A 177 10.36 9.37 -24.28
CA ALA A 177 10.03 10.41 -23.31
C ALA A 177 11.36 10.91 -22.70
N GLU A 178 11.90 12.03 -23.25
CA GLU A 178 12.93 12.78 -22.54
C GLU A 178 12.28 13.32 -21.26
N LEU A 179 12.80 12.98 -20.10
CA LEU A 179 12.35 13.59 -18.85
C LEU A 179 12.75 15.07 -18.92
N SER A 180 11.81 15.96 -18.62
CA SER A 180 12.03 17.40 -18.61
C SER A 180 13.20 17.74 -17.70
N GLU A 181 14.03 18.72 -18.11
CA GLU A 181 15.14 19.30 -17.36
C GLU A 181 14.73 19.99 -16.03
N GLN A 182 13.51 19.81 -15.56
CA GLN A 182 13.14 20.21 -14.21
C GLN A 182 13.82 19.27 -13.21
N GLY A 183 15.14 19.49 -13.05
CA GLY A 183 15.96 18.83 -12.06
C GLY A 183 15.23 18.78 -10.73
N HIS A 184 15.18 17.59 -10.12
CA HIS A 184 14.78 17.43 -8.72
C HIS A 184 15.75 18.30 -7.88
N ASN A 185 15.33 19.55 -7.70
CA ASN A 185 16.06 20.48 -6.86
C ASN A 185 16.01 19.90 -5.44
N THR A 186 17.14 19.44 -4.94
CA THR A 186 17.33 19.02 -3.55
C THR A 186 16.79 20.08 -2.57
N SER A 187 16.74 21.34 -3.02
CA SER A 187 16.11 22.45 -2.29
C SER A 187 14.60 22.24 -2.06
N MET A 188 13.89 21.47 -2.89
CA MET A 188 12.44 21.23 -2.69
C MET A 188 12.14 20.47 -1.40
N TRP A 189 12.97 19.47 -1.04
CA TRP A 189 12.82 18.73 0.22
C TRP A 189 13.11 19.61 1.43
N PHE A 190 14.19 20.41 1.38
CA PHE A 190 14.52 21.34 2.45
C PHE A 190 13.44 22.42 2.61
N ASN A 191 12.88 22.91 1.51
CA ASN A 191 11.78 23.87 1.54
C ASN A 191 10.49 23.25 2.12
N ALA A 192 10.21 21.96 1.86
CA ALA A 192 9.08 21.25 2.45
C ALA A 192 9.20 21.12 3.98
N LEU A 193 10.41 21.02 4.54
CA LEU A 193 10.64 21.00 5.97
C LEU A 193 10.19 22.31 6.67
N SER A 194 10.08 23.41 5.92
CA SER A 194 9.53 24.66 6.47
C SER A 194 8.07 24.53 6.92
N LEU A 195 7.33 23.54 6.41
CA LEU A 195 5.96 23.23 6.83
C LEU A 195 5.86 22.85 8.31
N PHE A 196 6.94 22.33 8.90
CA PHE A 196 6.99 22.06 10.34
C PHE A 196 7.00 23.34 11.20
N ARG A 197 7.30 24.51 10.63
CA ARG A 197 7.24 25.79 11.33
C ARG A 197 5.78 26.22 11.61
N HIS A 198 4.84 25.83 10.77
CA HIS A 198 3.42 26.12 10.94
C HIS A 198 2.79 25.09 11.89
N ARG A 199 2.37 25.54 13.08
CA ARG A 199 1.83 24.67 14.14
C ARG A 199 0.71 23.72 13.65
N PRO A 200 -0.33 24.16 12.91
CA PRO A 200 -1.38 23.25 12.44
C PRO A 200 -0.86 22.16 11.51
N THR A 201 0.03 22.53 10.57
CA THR A 201 0.60 21.59 9.59
C THR A 201 1.53 20.59 10.26
N ARG A 202 2.35 21.03 11.23
CA ARG A 202 3.20 20.15 12.03
C ARG A 202 2.39 19.10 12.78
N ILE A 203 1.31 19.51 13.44
CA ILE A 203 0.43 18.58 14.17
C ILE A 203 -0.18 17.58 13.19
N PHE A 204 -0.68 18.05 12.06
CA PHE A 204 -1.23 17.17 11.02
C PHE A 204 -0.19 16.15 10.50
N LEU A 205 1.04 16.57 10.20
CA LEU A 205 2.11 15.67 9.77
C LEU A 205 2.46 14.60 10.82
N ILE A 206 2.40 14.96 12.10
CA ILE A 206 2.55 13.99 13.20
C ILE A 206 1.39 12.99 13.18
N PHE A 207 0.14 13.45 13.02
CA PHE A 207 -1.01 12.54 12.86
C PHE A 207 -0.85 11.62 11.64
N CYS A 208 -0.23 12.09 10.55
CA CYS A 208 0.03 11.25 9.38
C CYS A 208 0.93 10.05 9.71
N ILE A 209 1.92 10.19 10.59
CA ILE A 209 2.72 9.04 11.06
C ILE A 209 1.82 8.01 11.77
N PHE A 210 1.00 8.48 12.71
CA PHE A 210 0.14 7.59 13.48
C PHE A 210 -0.95 6.93 12.63
N VAL A 211 -1.56 7.64 11.68
CA VAL A 211 -2.49 7.01 10.73
C VAL A 211 -1.75 6.04 9.83
N GLY A 212 -0.52 6.38 9.44
CA GLY A 212 0.37 5.51 8.66
C GLY A 212 0.62 4.14 9.28
N VAL A 213 0.63 4.07 10.62
CA VAL A 213 0.70 2.79 11.36
C VAL A 213 -0.42 1.83 10.95
N ALA A 214 -1.64 2.32 10.73
CA ALA A 214 -2.78 1.49 10.35
C ALA A 214 -2.76 1.05 8.86
N LEU A 215 -2.16 1.86 7.99
CA LEU A 215 -2.25 1.69 6.53
C LEU A 215 -1.74 0.35 6.00
N GLN A 216 -0.64 -0.18 6.55
CA GLN A 216 0.02 -1.37 6.02
C GLN A 216 -0.34 -2.67 6.72
N VAL A 217 -0.99 -2.59 7.88
CA VAL A 217 -1.28 -3.78 8.72
C VAL A 217 -2.17 -4.78 7.98
N THR A 218 -3.24 -4.32 7.33
CA THR A 218 -4.16 -5.23 6.63
C THR A 218 -3.57 -5.82 5.35
N ASN A 219 -2.69 -5.09 4.66
CA ASN A 219 -2.00 -5.62 3.47
C ASN A 219 -1.05 -6.77 3.84
N SER A 220 -0.43 -6.70 5.02
CA SER A 220 0.55 -7.68 5.47
C SER A 220 -0.08 -8.90 6.13
N PHE A 221 -1.10 -8.69 6.96
CA PHE A 221 -1.64 -9.73 7.83
C PHE A 221 -3.07 -10.16 7.47
N GLY A 222 -3.80 -9.40 6.63
CA GLY A 222 -5.18 -9.69 6.29
C GLY A 222 -5.37 -11.04 5.60
N ASN A 223 -4.54 -11.36 4.59
CA ASN A 223 -4.61 -12.64 3.89
C ASN A 223 -4.20 -13.79 4.80
N VAL A 224 -3.13 -13.63 5.59
CA VAL A 224 -2.65 -14.62 6.56
C VAL A 224 -3.76 -14.98 7.53
N TYR A 225 -4.42 -13.97 8.09
CA TYR A 225 -5.54 -14.13 9.02
C TYR A 225 -6.68 -14.92 8.41
N ILE A 226 -7.18 -14.48 7.24
CA ILE A 226 -8.32 -15.13 6.59
C ILE A 226 -7.97 -16.57 6.17
N SER A 227 -6.78 -16.82 5.66
CA SER A 227 -6.35 -18.16 5.26
C SER A 227 -6.19 -19.12 6.45
N GLN A 228 -5.83 -18.62 7.65
CA GLN A 228 -5.68 -19.44 8.84
C GLN A 228 -7.00 -20.02 9.38
N PHE A 229 -8.15 -19.48 9.00
CA PHE A 229 -9.44 -20.13 9.29
C PHE A 229 -9.51 -21.55 8.74
N GLY A 230 -8.84 -21.86 7.63
CA GLY A 230 -8.74 -23.19 7.08
C GLY A 230 -8.09 -24.24 7.99
N SER A 231 -7.31 -23.80 8.99
CA SER A 231 -6.71 -24.68 10.01
C SER A 231 -7.64 -25.02 11.17
N LEU A 232 -8.80 -24.38 11.27
CA LEU A 232 -9.82 -24.62 12.29
C LEU A 232 -10.85 -25.61 11.76
N ALA A 233 -11.16 -26.67 12.50
CA ALA A 233 -12.12 -27.69 12.08
C ALA A 233 -13.51 -27.11 11.72
N THR A 234 -13.94 -26.07 12.43
CA THR A 234 -15.20 -25.37 12.21
C THR A 234 -15.28 -24.64 10.87
N PHE A 235 -14.15 -24.17 10.35
CA PHE A 235 -14.06 -23.35 9.14
C PHE A 235 -13.29 -24.05 8.01
N ALA A 236 -12.76 -25.24 8.26
CA ALA A 236 -12.06 -26.04 7.25
C ALA A 236 -13.03 -26.32 6.09
N GLY A 237 -12.63 -25.99 4.87
CA GLY A 237 -13.46 -26.16 3.68
C GLY A 237 -14.45 -25.01 3.40
N THR A 238 -14.52 -23.95 4.23
CA THR A 238 -15.29 -22.76 3.86
C THR A 238 -14.68 -22.06 2.67
N TRP A 239 -15.55 -21.53 1.80
CA TRP A 239 -15.10 -20.78 0.62
C TRP A 239 -14.19 -19.61 0.99
N GLY A 240 -14.48 -18.91 2.09
CA GLY A 240 -13.72 -17.76 2.53
C GLY A 240 -12.28 -18.10 2.92
N ALA A 241 -12.05 -19.20 3.62
CA ALA A 241 -10.70 -19.64 4.01
C ALA A 241 -9.84 -20.00 2.79
N ALA A 242 -10.44 -20.63 1.77
CA ALA A 242 -9.75 -20.98 0.53
C ALA A 242 -9.49 -19.76 -0.39
N ASN A 243 -10.33 -18.70 -0.29
CA ASN A 243 -10.35 -17.58 -1.23
C ASN A 243 -10.07 -16.23 -0.54
N ALA A 244 -9.07 -16.17 0.34
CA ALA A 244 -8.72 -14.97 1.09
C ALA A 244 -8.46 -13.74 0.21
N ASN A 245 -7.75 -13.90 -0.92
CA ASN A 245 -7.52 -12.81 -1.86
C ASN A 245 -8.83 -12.31 -2.50
N ALA A 246 -9.80 -13.19 -2.78
CA ALA A 246 -11.08 -12.78 -3.36
C ALA A 246 -11.88 -11.92 -2.37
N ILE A 247 -11.85 -12.24 -1.07
CA ILE A 247 -12.45 -11.40 -0.02
C ILE A 247 -11.75 -10.03 0.03
N ILE A 248 -10.42 -10.02 0.01
CA ILE A 248 -9.64 -8.77 0.06
C ILE A 248 -9.82 -7.95 -1.22
N ALA A 249 -10.12 -8.58 -2.38
CA ALA A 249 -10.39 -7.86 -3.63
C ALA A 249 -11.57 -6.88 -3.51
N VAL A 250 -12.53 -7.14 -2.63
CA VAL A 250 -13.60 -6.20 -2.31
C VAL A 250 -13.05 -4.85 -1.85
N SER A 251 -11.91 -4.85 -1.14
CA SER A 251 -11.24 -3.62 -0.70
C SER A 251 -10.78 -2.77 -1.89
N GLN A 252 -10.27 -3.38 -2.94
CA GLN A 252 -9.80 -2.69 -4.15
C GLN A 252 -10.96 -2.13 -4.98
N ILE A 253 -12.08 -2.85 -5.02
CA ILE A 253 -13.31 -2.36 -5.66
C ILE A 253 -13.85 -1.16 -4.88
N SER A 254 -13.88 -1.25 -3.56
CA SER A 254 -14.29 -0.14 -2.70
C SER A 254 -13.41 1.10 -2.87
N GLU A 255 -12.09 0.93 -2.98
CA GLU A 255 -11.14 2.02 -3.28
C GLU A 255 -11.53 2.74 -4.57
N ALA A 256 -11.76 2.01 -5.66
CA ALA A 256 -12.16 2.60 -6.94
C ALA A 256 -13.46 3.42 -6.84
N VAL A 257 -14.44 2.96 -6.07
CA VAL A 257 -15.70 3.68 -5.84
C VAL A 257 -15.50 4.90 -4.95
N CYS A 258 -14.72 4.78 -3.88
CA CYS A 258 -14.46 5.86 -2.92
C CYS A 258 -13.70 7.03 -3.54
N ILE A 259 -12.76 6.78 -4.46
CA ILE A 259 -12.09 7.84 -5.22
C ILE A 259 -13.11 8.74 -5.96
N LEU A 260 -14.18 8.17 -6.50
CA LEU A 260 -15.22 8.93 -7.21
C LEU A 260 -16.13 9.71 -6.26
N LEU A 261 -16.39 9.17 -5.06
CA LEU A 261 -17.25 9.81 -4.05
C LEU A 261 -16.55 10.93 -3.29
N LEU A 262 -15.25 10.85 -3.15
CA LEU A 262 -14.44 11.74 -2.32
C LEU A 262 -14.57 13.23 -2.67
N PRO A 263 -14.54 13.67 -3.95
CA PRO A 263 -14.72 15.09 -4.29
C PRO A 263 -16.06 15.65 -3.81
N PHE A 264 -17.12 14.85 -3.86
CA PHE A 264 -18.44 15.23 -3.37
C PHE A 264 -18.42 15.40 -1.85
N CYS A 265 -17.84 14.46 -1.11
CA CYS A 265 -17.70 14.53 0.34
C CYS A 265 -16.89 15.76 0.76
N MET A 266 -15.72 15.99 0.14
CA MET A 266 -14.87 17.14 0.46
C MET A 266 -15.55 18.49 0.21
N ARG A 267 -16.38 18.61 -0.83
CA ARG A 267 -17.14 19.83 -1.12
C ARG A 267 -18.24 20.09 -0.08
N ARG A 268 -18.88 19.02 0.42
CA ARG A 268 -20.05 19.15 1.30
C ARG A 268 -19.69 19.32 2.77
N ILE A 269 -18.71 18.58 3.28
CA ILE A 269 -18.37 18.56 4.69
C ILE A 269 -16.94 19.09 5.00
N GLY A 270 -16.13 19.32 3.97
CA GLY A 270 -14.78 19.85 4.12
C GLY A 270 -13.71 18.77 4.34
N ILE A 271 -12.44 19.16 4.26
CA ILE A 271 -11.30 18.24 4.28
C ILE A 271 -11.09 17.61 5.67
N ARG A 272 -11.14 18.40 6.75
CA ARG A 272 -10.86 17.91 8.12
C ARG A 272 -11.85 16.84 8.59
N PRO A 273 -13.18 17.00 8.44
CA PRO A 273 -14.14 15.96 8.74
C PRO A 273 -13.96 14.70 7.87
N VAL A 274 -13.60 14.86 6.60
CA VAL A 274 -13.31 13.72 5.71
C VAL A 274 -12.15 12.89 6.24
N ILE A 275 -11.06 13.53 6.70
CA ILE A 275 -9.92 12.84 7.32
C ILE A 275 -10.34 12.16 8.63
N LEU A 276 -11.19 12.79 9.45
CA LEU A 276 -11.71 12.18 10.67
C LEU A 276 -12.53 10.91 10.36
N ILE A 277 -13.42 10.97 9.36
CA ILE A 277 -14.19 9.82 8.88
C ILE A 277 -13.26 8.68 8.46
N ALA A 278 -12.17 8.98 7.77
CA ALA A 278 -11.18 7.99 7.37
C ALA A 278 -10.53 7.29 8.58
N ILE A 279 -10.18 8.04 9.64
CA ILE A 279 -9.57 7.46 10.85
C ILE A 279 -10.59 6.58 11.60
N VAL A 280 -11.85 7.02 11.69
CA VAL A 280 -12.94 6.20 12.27
C VAL A 280 -13.18 4.95 11.43
N ALA A 281 -13.13 5.06 10.11
CA ALA A 281 -13.28 3.93 9.20
C ALA A 281 -12.16 2.87 9.41
N TRP A 282 -10.93 3.29 9.72
CA TRP A 282 -9.87 2.34 10.13
C TRP A 282 -10.24 1.56 11.39
N SER A 283 -10.78 2.23 12.41
CA SER A 283 -11.25 1.54 13.63
C SER A 283 -12.35 0.53 13.32
N LEU A 284 -13.35 0.94 12.54
CA LEU A 284 -14.45 0.06 12.14
C LEU A 284 -13.94 -1.14 11.30
N ARG A 285 -13.00 -0.92 10.37
CA ARG A 285 -12.40 -1.99 9.58
C ARG A 285 -11.73 -3.04 10.45
N PHE A 286 -10.90 -2.62 11.40
CA PHE A 286 -10.21 -3.55 12.31
C PHE A 286 -11.19 -4.27 13.23
N LEU A 287 -12.23 -3.59 13.71
CA LEU A 287 -13.30 -4.22 14.51
C LEU A 287 -14.00 -5.31 13.70
N LEU A 288 -14.37 -5.03 12.46
CA LEU A 288 -15.04 -6.00 11.57
C LEU A 288 -14.11 -7.19 11.23
N LEU A 289 -12.80 -6.97 11.11
CA LEU A 289 -11.84 -8.07 10.96
C LEU A 289 -11.75 -8.91 12.23
N GLY A 290 -11.67 -8.28 13.41
CA GLY A 290 -11.55 -9.00 14.68
C GLY A 290 -12.80 -9.76 15.11
N THR A 291 -13.97 -9.39 14.60
CA THR A 291 -15.26 -10.05 14.93
C THR A 291 -15.80 -10.94 13.82
N GLY A 292 -15.25 -10.84 12.60
CA GLY A 292 -15.64 -11.63 11.44
C GLY A 292 -14.97 -12.99 11.40
N ASP A 293 -15.60 -13.92 10.70
CA ASP A 293 -15.09 -15.26 10.40
C ASP A 293 -15.43 -15.66 8.96
N THR A 294 -14.90 -16.81 8.49
CA THR A 294 -15.17 -17.31 7.14
C THR A 294 -16.43 -18.16 7.00
N GLY A 295 -17.20 -18.31 8.07
CA GLY A 295 -18.50 -18.96 8.10
C GLY A 295 -19.65 -17.92 8.13
N ASN A 296 -20.40 -17.89 9.22
CA ASN A 296 -21.54 -16.97 9.38
C ASN A 296 -21.12 -15.48 9.47
N GLY A 297 -19.90 -15.20 9.90
CA GLY A 297 -19.30 -13.86 9.97
C GLY A 297 -18.65 -13.37 8.68
N LEU A 298 -18.76 -14.09 7.56
CA LEU A 298 -18.16 -13.71 6.28
C LEU A 298 -18.56 -12.31 5.80
N TRP A 299 -19.81 -11.93 6.07
CA TRP A 299 -20.31 -10.59 5.73
C TRP A 299 -19.53 -9.48 6.44
N MET A 300 -19.00 -9.72 7.66
CA MET A 300 -18.17 -8.74 8.38
C MET A 300 -16.81 -8.56 7.68
N LEU A 301 -16.21 -9.66 7.20
CA LEU A 301 -14.97 -9.59 6.42
C LEU A 301 -15.18 -8.83 5.11
N ILE A 302 -16.31 -9.07 4.42
CA ILE A 302 -16.68 -8.31 3.21
C ILE A 302 -16.95 -6.84 3.55
N ALA A 303 -17.71 -6.56 4.62
CA ALA A 303 -17.97 -5.19 5.07
C ALA A 303 -16.68 -4.45 5.43
N SER A 304 -15.70 -5.13 6.06
CA SER A 304 -14.38 -4.54 6.30
C SER A 304 -13.68 -4.13 5.00
N GLY A 305 -13.85 -4.92 3.94
CA GLY A 305 -13.37 -4.60 2.59
C GLY A 305 -14.04 -3.35 2.02
N ILE A 306 -15.35 -3.20 2.19
CA ILE A 306 -16.10 -2.01 1.74
C ILE A 306 -15.64 -0.75 2.50
N VAL A 307 -15.44 -0.86 3.81
CA VAL A 307 -14.98 0.25 4.65
C VAL A 307 -13.55 0.68 4.30
N TYR A 308 -12.74 -0.20 3.72
CA TYR A 308 -11.35 0.09 3.37
C TYR A 308 -11.19 1.28 2.42
N GLY A 309 -12.01 1.38 1.37
CA GLY A 309 -11.93 2.51 0.44
C GLY A 309 -12.11 3.85 1.15
N ILE A 310 -13.06 3.93 2.09
CA ILE A 310 -13.24 5.13 2.93
C ILE A 310 -12.00 5.36 3.80
N ALA A 311 -11.52 4.34 4.47
CA ALA A 311 -10.39 4.44 5.38
C ALA A 311 -9.11 4.88 4.66
N PHE A 312 -8.82 4.31 3.49
CA PHE A 312 -7.59 4.52 2.76
C PHE A 312 -7.61 5.79 1.90
N ASP A 313 -8.60 5.93 1.00
CA ASP A 313 -8.63 7.02 0.03
C ASP A 313 -8.98 8.36 0.66
N PHE A 314 -9.93 8.38 1.60
CA PHE A 314 -10.30 9.62 2.25
C PHE A 314 -9.13 10.21 3.04
N PHE A 315 -8.30 9.37 3.66
CA PHE A 315 -7.09 9.84 4.31
C PHE A 315 -6.03 10.30 3.28
N ASN A 316 -5.69 9.44 2.32
CA ASN A 316 -4.57 9.71 1.42
C ASN A 316 -4.83 10.91 0.51
N ILE A 317 -6.02 11.01 -0.09
CA ILE A 317 -6.33 12.09 -1.04
C ILE A 317 -6.65 13.38 -0.28
N ALA A 318 -7.51 13.34 0.76
CA ALA A 318 -7.79 14.55 1.54
C ALA A 318 -6.57 15.08 2.28
N GLY A 319 -5.68 14.19 2.75
CA GLY A 319 -4.40 14.55 3.35
C GLY A 319 -3.46 15.24 2.37
N ASN A 320 -3.33 14.71 1.15
CA ASN A 320 -2.58 15.35 0.08
C ASN A 320 -3.14 16.75 -0.26
N VAL A 321 -4.47 16.89 -0.37
CA VAL A 321 -5.11 18.20 -0.64
C VAL A 321 -4.91 19.15 0.54
N TYR A 322 -4.95 18.67 1.78
CA TYR A 322 -4.69 19.50 2.96
C TYR A 322 -3.26 20.07 2.94
N ILE A 323 -2.27 19.24 2.66
CA ILE A 323 -0.86 19.65 2.58
C ILE A 323 -0.60 20.55 1.38
N ASP A 324 -1.20 20.27 0.23
CA ASP A 324 -1.08 21.12 -0.97
C ASP A 324 -1.57 22.55 -0.74
N ARG A 325 -2.68 22.69 0.02
CA ARG A 325 -3.20 24.00 0.41
C ARG A 325 -2.36 24.73 1.46
N ALA A 326 -1.61 23.98 2.27
CA ALA A 326 -0.72 24.55 3.30
C ALA A 326 0.65 24.95 2.73
N ALA A 327 1.01 24.46 1.54
CA ALA A 327 2.30 24.66 0.90
C ALA A 327 2.26 25.82 -0.10
N ASP A 328 3.36 26.57 -0.16
CA ASP A 328 3.57 27.57 -1.22
C ASP A 328 3.70 26.89 -2.59
N SER A 329 3.39 27.61 -3.67
CA SER A 329 3.40 27.08 -5.05
C SER A 329 4.74 26.44 -5.45
N ARG A 330 5.86 26.91 -4.90
CA ARG A 330 7.21 26.40 -5.17
C ARG A 330 7.56 25.14 -4.37
N SER A 331 6.84 24.85 -3.27
CA SER A 331 7.13 23.74 -2.37
C SER A 331 6.10 22.59 -2.41
N ARG A 332 5.05 22.68 -3.23
CA ARG A 332 3.94 21.71 -3.29
C ARG A 332 4.39 20.27 -3.52
N ALA A 333 5.25 20.06 -4.51
CA ALA A 333 5.76 18.71 -4.80
C ALA A 333 6.55 18.11 -3.62
N GLY A 334 7.41 18.92 -2.99
CA GLY A 334 8.13 18.53 -1.79
C GLY A 334 7.20 18.27 -0.59
N ALA A 335 6.13 19.06 -0.46
CA ALA A 335 5.13 18.91 0.59
C ALA A 335 4.34 17.59 0.46
N GLN A 336 3.94 17.22 -0.75
CA GLN A 336 3.31 15.93 -1.04
C GLN A 336 4.27 14.77 -0.77
N GLY A 337 5.54 14.90 -1.18
CA GLY A 337 6.58 13.92 -0.86
C GLY A 337 6.77 13.75 0.65
N LEU A 338 6.76 14.85 1.41
CA LEU A 338 6.84 14.84 2.88
C LEU A 338 5.63 14.13 3.51
N PHE A 339 4.41 14.40 3.03
CA PHE A 339 3.20 13.70 3.46
C PHE A 339 3.32 12.18 3.25
N MET A 340 3.74 11.75 2.06
CA MET A 340 3.94 10.33 1.75
C MET A 340 5.05 9.72 2.60
N ALA A 341 6.14 10.45 2.83
CA ALA A 341 7.24 9.99 3.68
C ALA A 341 6.78 9.80 5.14
N MET A 342 5.99 10.73 5.68
CA MET A 342 5.48 10.64 7.04
C MET A 342 4.43 9.53 7.20
N SER A 343 3.48 9.40 6.27
CA SER A 343 2.40 8.41 6.35
C SER A 343 2.85 7.01 5.92
N SER A 344 3.17 6.83 4.64
CA SER A 344 3.46 5.49 4.10
C SER A 344 4.88 5.03 4.39
N GLY A 345 5.85 5.96 4.48
CA GLY A 345 7.24 5.65 4.78
C GLY A 345 7.46 5.37 6.27
N ILE A 346 7.51 6.42 7.07
CA ILE A 346 7.82 6.31 8.52
C ILE A 346 6.66 5.63 9.24
N GLY A 347 5.43 6.11 9.06
CA GLY A 347 4.25 5.55 9.71
C GLY A 347 4.02 4.09 9.33
N GLY A 348 4.11 3.76 8.04
CA GLY A 348 3.99 2.37 7.58
C GLY A 348 5.07 1.45 8.14
N THR A 349 6.33 1.88 8.16
CA THR A 349 7.44 1.08 8.73
C THR A 349 7.26 0.85 10.22
N LEU A 350 6.93 1.89 10.98
CA LEU A 350 6.65 1.76 12.42
C LEU A 350 5.43 0.86 12.67
N GLY A 351 4.38 1.02 11.86
CA GLY A 351 3.17 0.21 11.95
C GLY A 351 3.46 -1.28 11.73
N LEU A 352 4.28 -1.61 10.75
CA LEU A 352 4.69 -2.98 10.48
C LEU A 352 5.56 -3.57 11.58
N ALA A 353 6.46 -2.78 12.18
CA ALA A 353 7.26 -3.22 13.32
C ALA A 353 6.38 -3.52 14.55
N VAL A 354 5.42 -2.65 14.85
CA VAL A 354 4.45 -2.84 15.94
C VAL A 354 3.56 -4.06 15.64
N ALA A 355 3.01 -4.15 14.43
CA ALA A 355 2.13 -5.25 14.02
C ALA A 355 2.86 -6.60 14.04
N GLN A 356 4.09 -6.67 13.55
CA GLN A 356 4.87 -7.91 13.61
C GLN A 356 5.17 -8.32 15.05
N THR A 357 5.52 -7.35 15.92
CA THR A 357 5.77 -7.63 17.34
C THR A 357 4.52 -8.15 18.03
N ALA A 358 3.36 -7.52 17.78
CA ALA A 358 2.07 -7.97 18.30
C ALA A 358 1.69 -9.35 17.76
N ALA A 359 1.80 -9.59 16.46
CA ALA A 359 1.52 -10.89 15.85
C ALA A 359 2.43 -11.98 16.41
N ASN A 360 3.72 -11.69 16.64
CA ASN A 360 4.67 -12.66 17.22
C ASN A 360 4.28 -13.06 18.65
N ARG A 361 3.75 -12.15 19.43
CA ARG A 361 3.36 -12.40 20.83
C ARG A 361 1.98 -13.04 20.94
N LEU A 362 1.00 -12.54 20.20
CA LEU A 362 -0.40 -12.92 20.33
C LEU A 362 -0.75 -14.15 19.47
N VAL A 363 -0.16 -14.25 18.28
CA VAL A 363 -0.57 -15.25 17.27
C VAL A 363 0.49 -16.35 17.10
N PHE A 364 1.71 -15.95 16.70
CA PHE A 364 2.74 -16.92 16.29
C PHE A 364 3.45 -17.61 17.46
N ALA A 365 3.26 -17.14 18.69
CA ALA A 365 3.69 -17.86 19.90
C ALA A 365 2.68 -18.92 20.34
N ALA A 366 1.42 -18.85 19.89
CA ALA A 366 0.36 -19.75 20.30
C ALA A 366 0.56 -21.17 19.71
N PRO A 367 0.47 -22.22 20.53
CA PRO A 367 0.77 -23.60 20.11
C PRO A 367 -0.36 -24.23 19.29
N THR A 368 -1.61 -23.83 19.50
CA THR A 368 -2.78 -24.44 18.84
C THR A 368 -3.46 -23.49 17.86
N PRO A 369 -4.11 -24.00 16.79
CA PRO A 369 -4.87 -23.16 15.86
C PRO A 369 -5.95 -22.32 16.55
N GLN A 370 -6.61 -22.86 17.58
CA GLN A 370 -7.64 -22.12 18.31
C GLN A 370 -7.07 -20.90 19.06
N LEU A 371 -5.97 -21.08 19.78
CA LEU A 371 -5.31 -19.98 20.47
C LEU A 371 -4.73 -18.94 19.50
N ARG A 372 -4.31 -19.38 18.29
CA ARG A 372 -3.90 -18.44 17.23
C ARG A 372 -5.05 -17.59 16.75
N TYR A 373 -6.24 -18.18 16.60
CA TYR A 373 -7.44 -17.43 16.22
C TYR A 373 -7.80 -16.38 17.29
N GLU A 374 -7.81 -16.76 18.57
CA GLU A 374 -8.03 -15.82 19.68
C GLU A 374 -6.98 -14.69 19.66
N GLY A 375 -5.72 -15.03 19.44
CA GLY A 375 -4.65 -14.05 19.27
C GLY A 375 -4.86 -13.11 18.09
N TRP A 376 -5.47 -13.56 16.99
CA TRP A 376 -5.86 -12.68 15.89
C TRP A 376 -6.99 -11.73 16.26
N VAL A 377 -7.98 -12.19 17.02
CA VAL A 377 -9.06 -11.33 17.53
C VAL A 377 -8.46 -10.19 18.36
N ASP A 378 -7.59 -10.52 19.31
CA ASP A 378 -6.90 -9.53 20.15
C ASP A 378 -6.03 -8.58 19.31
N PHE A 379 -5.33 -9.12 18.30
CA PHE A 379 -4.52 -8.33 17.39
C PHE A 379 -5.36 -7.26 16.64
N TRP A 380 -6.48 -7.64 16.05
CA TRP A 380 -7.35 -6.71 15.31
C TRP A 380 -8.04 -5.73 16.24
N LEU A 381 -8.50 -6.16 17.42
CA LEU A 381 -9.12 -5.29 18.41
C LEU A 381 -8.13 -4.26 18.96
N MET A 382 -6.87 -4.62 19.15
CA MET A 382 -5.82 -3.67 19.53
C MET A 382 -5.70 -2.53 18.51
N PHE A 383 -5.68 -2.84 17.21
CA PHE A 383 -5.63 -1.81 16.16
C PHE A 383 -6.94 -1.03 16.01
N ALA A 384 -8.09 -1.65 16.32
CA ALA A 384 -9.39 -0.96 16.35
C ALA A 384 -9.42 0.10 17.46
N ILE A 385 -8.99 -0.27 18.66
CA ILE A 385 -8.89 0.66 19.82
C ILE A 385 -7.87 1.76 19.53
N TYR A 386 -6.69 1.40 19.00
CA TYR A 386 -5.67 2.35 18.59
C TYR A 386 -6.22 3.41 17.62
N SER A 387 -6.90 2.98 16.57
CA SER A 387 -7.47 3.90 15.56
C SER A 387 -8.61 4.74 16.14
N LEU A 388 -9.40 4.20 17.06
CA LEU A 388 -10.46 4.95 17.76
C LEU A 388 -9.87 6.05 18.64
N VAL A 389 -8.85 5.74 19.43
CA VAL A 389 -8.13 6.74 20.24
C VAL A 389 -7.56 7.84 19.36
N LEU A 390 -6.95 7.46 18.23
CA LEU A 390 -6.42 8.41 17.26
C LEU A 390 -7.51 9.32 16.67
N ALA A 391 -8.69 8.77 16.37
CA ALA A 391 -9.84 9.53 15.89
C ALA A 391 -10.33 10.55 16.94
N LEU A 392 -10.39 10.16 18.23
CA LEU A 392 -10.75 11.05 19.33
C LEU A 392 -9.73 12.19 19.51
N LEU A 393 -8.44 11.88 19.45
CA LEU A 393 -7.38 12.90 19.51
C LEU A 393 -7.45 13.85 18.32
N PHE A 394 -7.69 13.35 17.12
CA PHE A 394 -7.84 14.17 15.93
C PHE A 394 -9.08 15.06 15.98
N PHE A 395 -10.21 14.54 16.48
CA PHE A 395 -11.44 15.31 16.70
C PHE A 395 -11.21 16.46 17.69
N MET A 396 -10.54 16.18 18.83
CA MET A 396 -10.21 17.23 19.82
C MET A 396 -9.31 18.30 19.20
N TRP A 397 -8.37 17.93 18.35
CA TRP A 397 -7.52 18.88 17.64
C TRP A 397 -8.31 19.77 16.68
N ILE A 398 -9.25 19.20 15.91
CA ILE A 398 -10.12 19.98 14.99
C ILE A 398 -10.93 21.01 15.79
N LYS A 399 -11.55 20.58 16.88
CA LYS A 399 -12.39 21.45 17.73
C LYS A 399 -11.60 22.64 18.26
N ARG A 400 -10.44 22.41 18.85
CA ARG A 400 -9.55 23.48 19.35
C ARG A 400 -9.06 24.43 18.24
N SER A 401 -8.80 23.89 17.04
CA SER A 401 -8.36 24.70 15.91
C SER A 401 -9.46 25.61 15.36
N SER A 402 -10.74 25.23 15.49
CA SER A 402 -11.88 26.10 15.11
C SER A 402 -12.16 27.19 16.14
N GLU A 403 -12.00 26.91 17.42
CA GLU A 403 -12.18 27.89 18.50
C GLU A 403 -11.15 29.03 18.45
N HIS A 404 -9.89 28.73 18.05
CA HIS A 404 -8.84 29.76 17.92
C HIS A 404 -8.82 30.48 16.57
N GLY A 405 -9.50 29.96 15.54
CA GLY A 405 -9.63 30.60 14.22
C GLY A 405 -10.81 31.57 14.10
N GLY A 406 -11.76 31.52 15.01
CA GLY A 406 -12.93 32.40 15.04
C GLY A 406 -12.73 33.75 15.73
N SER A 407 -11.52 34.01 16.26
CA SER A 407 -11.20 35.27 17.00
C SER A 407 -10.23 36.17 16.22
N LYS A 408 -10.20 36.08 14.87
CA LYS A 408 -9.48 37.04 14.02
C LYS A 408 -10.39 37.61 12.96
#